data_a2564b28b280c4f75966c31fd7d7ca2d
#
_entry.id   a2564b28b280c4f75966c31fd7d7ca2d
#
_cell.length_a   1.000
_cell.length_b   1.000
_cell.length_c   1.000
_cell.angle_alpha   90.00
_cell.angle_beta   90.00
_cell.angle_gamma   90.00
#
_symmetry.space_group_name_H-M   'P 1'
#
loop_
_entity.id
_entity.type
_entity.pdbx_description
1 polymer ?
#
loop_
_entity_poly.entity_id
_entity_poly.type
_entity_poly.pdbx_seq_one_letter_code
_entity_poly.pdbx_strand_id
1 'polypeptide(L)'
;MNARITPTPTLLASLIALALAGCAVGPDYHRPSATLPESFGEAGATAAANDGNASAATAASTANPASSTAESSKATAATAAPAADNTAAASQSIRKDWWTLFGDDTLNQLVTQAQASNQDLRLAVARVEEAEGLLREVGAAQFPSVNAQAGSSRTQVSNADYTVMPPRQRDLRTAGLSTSFEIDLWGRLRRATEAARAQALSSRYARDTVELSVAGLVSTAYLSLRAYDAEIIATDESRTSRKDSLRIANSRFEGGLASALDVAQAEGALAAADAQLASLRQQRALMQNQLALLTGQPGLTIAPGDLRQLPLPPLPPAGLPSSLIEGRPDVRQAEETLVAANAKIGVAKAAFFPQLDLTGTLGSESSAMKKLFTSPAGVWSLGLNASMPVFDMGATAARVDQASAQQKQALASYQKAVQTAFKEVMDALVTLRETGESERAQAQRVDATTRAQRIAQARYEAGYSGFLDVLDAQRSANDALVSYVDTRQARLAAVVALFKALGGGWQDNSPRAKD
;
A
#
# COMPACT_ATOMS: atom_id res chain seq x y z
N MET A 1 45.92 -31.53 -54.27
CA MET A 1 44.58 -31.96 -53.84
C MET A 1 44.16 -31.02 -52.69
N ASN A 2 43.44 -29.97 -53.05
CA ASN A 2 42.90 -29.01 -52.04
C ASN A 2 41.40 -29.28 -51.86
N ALA A 3 41.05 -29.98 -50.79
CA ALA A 3 39.63 -30.18 -50.39
C ALA A 3 39.06 -28.87 -49.86
N ARG A 4 38.17 -28.23 -50.65
CA ARG A 4 37.34 -27.12 -50.15
C ARG A 4 36.24 -27.71 -49.28
N ILE A 5 36.36 -27.55 -47.95
CA ILE A 5 35.30 -27.85 -47.01
C ILE A 5 34.26 -26.71 -47.11
N THR A 6 33.18 -26.95 -47.87
CA THR A 6 32.01 -26.06 -47.86
C THR A 6 31.21 -26.40 -46.61
N PRO A 7 31.01 -25.47 -45.65
CA PRO A 7 30.17 -25.74 -44.50
C PRO A 7 28.74 -25.98 -44.98
N THR A 8 28.15 -27.09 -44.58
CA THR A 8 26.76 -27.41 -44.88
C THR A 8 25.83 -26.38 -44.26
N PRO A 9 24.76 -25.93 -44.95
CA PRO A 9 23.85 -24.88 -44.44
C PRO A 9 23.21 -25.25 -43.10
N THR A 10 23.14 -26.52 -42.75
CA THR A 10 22.69 -27.04 -41.46
C THR A 10 23.65 -26.72 -40.32
N LEU A 11 24.98 -26.76 -40.53
CA LEU A 11 25.98 -26.38 -39.53
C LEU A 11 25.96 -24.86 -39.26
N LEU A 12 25.74 -24.05 -40.28
CA LEU A 12 25.61 -22.61 -40.17
C LEU A 12 24.31 -22.24 -39.42
N ALA A 13 23.19 -22.92 -39.73
CA ALA A 13 21.92 -22.74 -39.06
C ALA A 13 21.97 -23.16 -37.58
N SER A 14 22.67 -24.26 -37.25
CA SER A 14 22.86 -24.71 -35.86
C SER A 14 23.77 -23.78 -35.07
N LEU A 15 24.82 -23.22 -35.67
CA LEU A 15 25.68 -22.22 -35.03
C LEU A 15 24.94 -20.89 -34.79
N ILE A 16 24.09 -20.48 -35.73
CA ILE A 16 23.22 -19.30 -35.59
C ILE A 16 22.15 -19.55 -34.51
N ALA A 17 21.56 -20.74 -34.44
CA ALA A 17 20.60 -21.11 -33.41
C ALA A 17 21.24 -21.19 -31.99
N LEU A 18 22.48 -21.69 -31.88
CA LEU A 18 23.24 -21.66 -30.61
C LEU A 18 23.67 -20.24 -30.23
N ALA A 19 23.98 -19.37 -31.16
CA ALA A 19 24.29 -17.97 -30.92
C ALA A 19 23.04 -17.16 -30.54
N LEU A 20 21.85 -17.55 -31.01
CA LEU A 20 20.55 -16.96 -30.64
C LEU A 20 20.03 -17.42 -29.30
N ALA A 21 20.54 -18.53 -28.72
CA ALA A 21 20.38 -18.88 -27.30
C ALA A 21 21.24 -17.97 -26.39
N GLY A 22 21.47 -16.74 -26.80
CA GLY A 22 22.40 -15.77 -26.27
C GLY A 22 22.23 -15.55 -24.78
N CYS A 23 23.31 -15.71 -24.04
CA CYS A 23 23.45 -15.37 -22.64
C CYS A 23 23.05 -13.91 -22.40
N ALA A 24 21.91 -13.63 -21.77
CA ALA A 24 21.60 -12.30 -21.32
C ALA A 24 22.65 -11.88 -20.30
N VAL A 25 23.29 -10.73 -20.53
CA VAL A 25 24.29 -10.19 -19.63
C VAL A 25 23.60 -9.54 -18.41
N GLY A 26 24.14 -9.77 -17.23
CA GLY A 26 23.65 -9.18 -15.99
C GLY A 26 23.25 -10.22 -14.94
N PRO A 27 23.00 -9.81 -13.70
CA PRO A 27 22.54 -10.70 -12.66
C PRO A 27 21.07 -11.05 -12.85
N ASP A 28 20.70 -12.32 -12.62
CA ASP A 28 19.32 -12.72 -12.49
C ASP A 28 18.80 -12.31 -11.11
N TYR A 29 17.50 -12.02 -11.03
CA TYR A 29 16.90 -11.65 -9.77
C TYR A 29 16.71 -12.87 -8.88
N HIS A 30 17.15 -12.75 -7.64
CA HIS A 30 16.82 -13.68 -6.56
C HIS A 30 16.19 -12.90 -5.42
N ARG A 31 15.04 -13.38 -4.93
CA ARG A 31 14.35 -12.74 -3.81
C ARG A 31 15.25 -12.73 -2.57
N PRO A 32 15.53 -11.56 -1.97
CA PRO A 32 16.27 -11.49 -0.71
C PRO A 32 15.48 -12.16 0.42
N SER A 33 16.13 -12.99 1.23
CA SER A 33 15.52 -13.53 2.45
C SER A 33 15.33 -12.41 3.47
N ALA A 34 14.11 -12.21 3.95
CA ALA A 34 13.84 -11.32 5.07
C ALA A 34 14.01 -12.13 6.37
N THR A 35 14.88 -11.67 7.27
CA THR A 35 15.02 -12.24 8.63
C THR A 35 13.90 -11.67 9.50
N LEU A 36 12.71 -12.24 9.43
CA LEU A 36 11.57 -11.92 10.29
C LEU A 36 11.37 -13.04 11.31
N PRO A 37 10.80 -12.75 12.52
CA PRO A 37 10.31 -13.77 13.43
C PRO A 37 9.27 -14.66 12.72
N GLU A 38 9.19 -15.94 13.07
CA GLU A 38 8.31 -16.92 12.41
C GLU A 38 6.80 -16.59 12.57
N SER A 39 6.46 -15.92 13.65
CA SER A 39 5.07 -15.50 13.93
C SER A 39 5.05 -14.13 14.60
N PHE A 40 3.90 -13.44 14.52
CA PHE A 40 3.60 -12.28 15.35
C PHE A 40 3.38 -12.77 16.79
N GLY A 41 4.48 -13.17 17.47
CA GLY A 41 4.44 -13.68 18.83
C GLY A 41 4.11 -12.57 19.82
N GLU A 42 3.36 -12.93 20.84
CA GLU A 42 3.18 -12.11 22.03
C GLU A 42 4.54 -11.87 22.71
N ALA A 43 5.20 -10.79 22.37
CA ALA A 43 6.32 -10.27 23.18
C ALA A 43 5.86 -9.83 24.60
N GLY A 44 4.58 -10.05 24.95
CA GLY A 44 3.97 -9.68 26.22
C GLY A 44 3.41 -10.81 27.08
N ALA A 45 3.21 -12.02 26.56
CA ALA A 45 2.63 -13.11 27.36
C ALA A 45 3.62 -13.78 28.31
N THR A 46 4.93 -13.73 28.01
CA THR A 46 5.98 -14.30 28.87
C THR A 46 6.37 -13.43 30.06
N ALA A 47 6.10 -12.12 30.02
CA ALA A 47 6.37 -11.22 31.17
C ALA A 47 5.29 -11.36 32.27
N ALA A 48 4.03 -11.57 31.91
CA ALA A 48 2.93 -11.70 32.90
C ALA A 48 2.89 -13.09 33.57
N ALA A 49 3.46 -14.13 32.97
CA ALA A 49 3.53 -15.46 33.57
C ALA A 49 4.68 -15.62 34.57
N ASN A 50 5.72 -14.74 34.52
CA ASN A 50 6.85 -14.79 35.45
C ASN A 50 6.67 -13.92 36.69
N ASP A 51 5.79 -12.93 36.70
CA ASP A 51 5.54 -12.11 37.89
C ASP A 51 4.57 -12.76 38.90
N GLY A 52 3.88 -13.83 38.52
CA GLY A 52 3.01 -14.60 39.40
C GLY A 52 3.72 -15.62 40.32
N ASN A 53 4.99 -15.92 40.07
CA ASN A 53 5.73 -16.99 40.78
C ASN A 53 6.91 -16.51 41.63
N ALA A 54 7.13 -15.21 41.79
CA ALA A 54 8.25 -14.65 42.55
C ALA A 54 7.90 -14.24 44.00
N SER A 55 6.66 -14.49 44.48
CA SER A 55 6.23 -14.08 45.85
C SER A 55 6.02 -15.24 46.85
N ALA A 56 6.49 -16.46 46.59
CA ALA A 56 6.31 -17.57 47.52
C ALA A 56 7.61 -18.41 47.73
N ALA A 57 8.75 -17.77 47.89
CA ALA A 57 9.97 -18.48 48.28
C ALA A 57 10.87 -17.66 49.20
N THR A 58 10.40 -17.41 50.43
CA THR A 58 11.27 -17.05 51.53
C THR A 58 10.64 -17.55 52.84
N ALA A 59 10.82 -18.82 53.16
CA ALA A 59 10.96 -19.40 54.50
C ALA A 59 11.06 -20.92 54.43
N ALA A 60 12.20 -21.45 54.66
CA ALA A 60 12.53 -22.55 55.57
C ALA A 60 13.71 -23.36 55.06
N SER A 61 14.79 -23.14 55.75
CA SER A 61 16.04 -23.92 55.78
C SER A 61 15.83 -25.29 56.42
N THR A 62 16.75 -26.20 56.04
CA THR A 62 17.25 -27.41 56.75
C THR A 62 16.54 -28.74 56.50
N ALA A 63 17.29 -29.62 55.93
CA ALA A 63 17.62 -31.00 56.31
C ALA A 63 17.65 -31.99 55.11
N ASN A 64 18.80 -32.58 54.96
CA ASN A 64 19.26 -33.66 54.05
C ASN A 64 18.90 -35.06 54.64
N PRO A 65 19.29 -36.18 54.02
CA PRO A 65 18.86 -36.83 52.78
C PRO A 65 18.32 -38.26 53.00
N ALA A 66 17.74 -38.91 52.02
CA ALA A 66 18.01 -40.32 51.66
C ALA A 66 17.04 -40.90 50.60
N SER A 67 17.67 -41.44 49.58
CA SER A 67 17.40 -42.69 48.83
C SER A 67 16.02 -43.04 48.29
N SER A 68 16.04 -43.29 47.00
CA SER A 68 15.72 -44.51 46.28
C SER A 68 14.50 -44.52 45.35
N THR A 69 14.83 -45.09 44.22
CA THR A 69 14.08 -45.92 43.27
C THR A 69 13.30 -45.28 42.14
N ALA A 70 13.78 -45.65 40.99
CA ALA A 70 13.26 -45.46 39.67
C ALA A 70 11.88 -46.10 39.44
N GLU A 71 11.02 -45.38 38.73
CA GLU A 71 10.05 -46.02 37.85
C GLU A 71 9.88 -45.23 36.57
N SER A 72 10.09 -45.96 35.49
CA SER A 72 10.02 -45.52 34.10
C SER A 72 8.55 -45.41 33.68
N SER A 73 8.11 -44.20 33.33
CA SER A 73 6.88 -44.03 32.61
C SER A 73 7.17 -43.47 31.22
N LYS A 74 6.86 -44.29 30.21
CA LYS A 74 6.88 -44.01 28.79
C LYS A 74 6.00 -42.77 28.50
N ALA A 75 6.62 -41.66 28.14
CA ALA A 75 5.93 -40.53 27.52
C ALA A 75 5.74 -40.85 26.02
N THR A 76 4.51 -41.01 25.63
CA THR A 76 4.05 -41.11 24.24
C THR A 76 4.35 -39.82 23.51
N ALA A 77 5.19 -39.90 22.48
CA ALA A 77 5.50 -38.79 21.61
C ALA A 77 4.22 -38.38 20.86
N ALA A 78 3.67 -37.22 21.18
CA ALA A 78 2.68 -36.57 20.38
C ALA A 78 3.35 -36.05 19.10
N THR A 79 3.00 -36.64 17.99
CA THR A 79 3.40 -36.27 16.65
C THR A 79 2.94 -34.84 16.38
N ALA A 80 3.87 -33.90 16.21
CA ALA A 80 3.60 -32.55 15.77
C ALA A 80 3.01 -32.61 14.35
N ALA A 81 1.76 -32.18 14.21
CA ALA A 81 1.12 -31.97 12.91
C ALA A 81 1.83 -30.84 12.14
N PRO A 82 1.94 -30.92 10.81
CA PRO A 82 2.76 -29.98 10.04
C PRO A 82 2.15 -28.57 10.03
N ALA A 83 3.00 -27.58 10.23
CA ALA A 83 2.67 -26.15 10.28
C ALA A 83 2.05 -25.56 8.98
N ALA A 84 1.97 -26.36 7.91
CA ALA A 84 1.42 -25.95 6.61
C ALA A 84 -0.11 -25.74 6.61
N ASP A 85 -0.85 -26.41 7.51
CA ASP A 85 -2.31 -26.37 7.51
C ASP A 85 -2.87 -25.09 8.18
N ASN A 86 -2.12 -24.51 9.12
CA ASN A 86 -2.52 -23.26 9.80
C ASN A 86 -2.38 -22.00 8.93
N THR A 87 -1.47 -22.01 7.95
CA THR A 87 -1.26 -20.86 7.04
C THR A 87 -2.41 -20.72 6.05
N ALA A 88 -2.91 -21.83 5.53
CA ALA A 88 -4.06 -21.85 4.61
C ALA A 88 -5.36 -21.45 5.33
N ALA A 89 -5.56 -21.89 6.57
CA ALA A 89 -6.72 -21.52 7.39
C ALA A 89 -6.67 -20.03 7.80
N ALA A 90 -5.49 -19.47 8.11
CA ALA A 90 -5.31 -18.07 8.44
C ALA A 90 -5.52 -17.16 7.22
N SER A 91 -5.07 -17.58 6.04
CA SER A 91 -5.28 -16.84 4.79
C SER A 91 -6.74 -16.80 4.36
N GLN A 92 -7.52 -17.85 4.66
CA GLN A 92 -8.96 -17.91 4.39
C GLN A 92 -9.79 -17.02 5.33
N SER A 93 -9.23 -16.60 6.48
CA SER A 93 -9.95 -15.77 7.46
C SER A 93 -9.97 -14.27 7.11
N ILE A 94 -9.07 -13.81 6.24
CA ILE A 94 -9.01 -12.41 5.83
C ILE A 94 -9.68 -12.25 4.46
N ARG A 95 -10.88 -11.66 4.45
CA ARG A 95 -11.68 -11.44 3.24
C ARG A 95 -11.32 -10.12 2.59
N LYS A 96 -11.43 -10.04 1.26
CA LYS A 96 -11.27 -8.77 0.52
C LYS A 96 -12.26 -7.70 0.96
N ASP A 97 -13.45 -8.12 1.32
CA ASP A 97 -14.57 -7.28 1.78
C ASP A 97 -14.67 -7.22 3.32
N TRP A 98 -13.52 -7.15 4.00
CA TRP A 98 -13.40 -7.18 5.46
C TRP A 98 -14.27 -6.12 6.17
N TRP A 99 -14.59 -5.00 5.53
CA TRP A 99 -15.46 -3.97 6.09
C TRP A 99 -16.90 -4.44 6.27
N THR A 100 -17.33 -5.47 5.56
CA THR A 100 -18.68 -6.06 5.73
C THR A 100 -18.83 -6.75 7.10
N LEU A 101 -17.71 -7.11 7.75
CA LEU A 101 -17.71 -7.72 9.08
C LEU A 101 -18.20 -6.76 10.18
N PHE A 102 -18.25 -5.45 9.92
CA PHE A 102 -18.84 -4.46 10.83
C PHE A 102 -20.38 -4.49 10.84
N GLY A 103 -21.01 -5.22 9.93
CA GLY A 103 -22.47 -5.43 9.91
C GLY A 103 -23.27 -4.15 9.64
N ASP A 104 -22.69 -3.14 8.96
CA ASP A 104 -23.34 -1.87 8.65
C ASP A 104 -23.44 -1.65 7.14
N ASP A 105 -24.67 -1.63 6.63
CA ASP A 105 -24.94 -1.46 5.20
C ASP A 105 -24.52 -0.10 4.67
N THR A 106 -24.58 0.95 5.51
CA THR A 106 -24.13 2.29 5.13
C THR A 106 -22.62 2.29 4.88
N LEU A 107 -21.85 1.66 5.78
CA LEU A 107 -20.40 1.48 5.59
C LEU A 107 -20.11 0.72 4.30
N ASN A 108 -20.82 -0.38 4.06
CA ASN A 108 -20.65 -1.20 2.86
C ASN A 108 -20.89 -0.40 1.57
N GLN A 109 -21.94 0.40 1.54
CA GLN A 109 -22.26 1.28 0.41
C GLN A 109 -21.19 2.35 0.21
N LEU A 110 -20.72 3.00 1.29
CA LEU A 110 -19.70 4.05 1.22
C LEU A 110 -18.37 3.52 0.69
N VAL A 111 -17.92 2.35 1.15
CA VAL A 111 -16.67 1.73 0.66
C VAL A 111 -16.82 1.34 -0.81
N THR A 112 -17.93 0.69 -1.19
CA THR A 112 -18.18 0.32 -2.59
C THR A 112 -18.23 1.54 -3.50
N GLN A 113 -18.88 2.62 -3.06
CA GLN A 113 -18.94 3.88 -3.80
C GLN A 113 -17.56 4.54 -3.92
N ALA A 114 -16.77 4.52 -2.85
CA ALA A 114 -15.41 5.04 -2.89
C ALA A 114 -14.52 4.27 -3.86
N GLN A 115 -14.60 2.94 -3.87
CA GLN A 115 -13.88 2.11 -4.83
C GLN A 115 -14.26 2.41 -6.29
N ALA A 116 -15.51 2.79 -6.54
CA ALA A 116 -15.98 3.14 -7.89
C ALA A 116 -15.61 4.56 -8.33
N SER A 117 -15.56 5.53 -7.41
CA SER A 117 -15.58 6.96 -7.74
C SER A 117 -14.42 7.77 -7.16
N ASN A 118 -13.58 7.20 -6.30
CA ASN A 118 -12.46 7.91 -5.67
C ASN A 118 -11.44 8.37 -6.70
N GLN A 119 -11.01 9.64 -6.62
CA GLN A 119 -10.10 10.23 -7.60
C GLN A 119 -8.66 9.72 -7.46
N ASP A 120 -8.21 9.38 -6.24
CA ASP A 120 -6.87 8.82 -6.03
C ASP A 120 -6.78 7.42 -6.65
N LEU A 121 -7.86 6.62 -6.57
CA LEU A 121 -7.92 5.33 -7.21
C LEU A 121 -7.93 5.46 -8.74
N ARG A 122 -8.68 6.41 -9.31
CA ARG A 122 -8.65 6.71 -10.75
C ARG A 122 -7.27 7.14 -11.22
N LEU A 123 -6.58 7.98 -10.42
CA LEU A 123 -5.20 8.36 -10.70
C LEU A 123 -4.26 7.14 -10.69
N ALA A 124 -4.43 6.23 -9.73
CA ALA A 124 -3.65 5.01 -9.66
C ALA A 124 -3.90 4.09 -10.87
N VAL A 125 -5.15 3.96 -11.34
CA VAL A 125 -5.49 3.23 -12.57
C VAL A 125 -4.82 3.85 -13.80
N ALA A 126 -4.88 5.17 -13.96
CA ALA A 126 -4.23 5.86 -15.08
C ALA A 126 -2.69 5.65 -15.08
N ARG A 127 -2.06 5.59 -13.90
CA ARG A 127 -0.63 5.25 -13.78
C ARG A 127 -0.32 3.81 -14.21
N VAL A 128 -1.23 2.88 -14.00
CA VAL A 128 -1.09 1.51 -14.54
C VAL A 128 -1.15 1.53 -16.07
N GLU A 129 -2.11 2.25 -16.65
CA GLU A 129 -2.25 2.40 -18.11
C GLU A 129 -1.00 3.03 -18.74
N GLU A 130 -0.43 4.06 -18.10
CA GLU A 130 0.84 4.68 -18.49
C GLU A 130 1.99 3.67 -18.49
N ALA A 131 2.15 2.92 -17.39
CA ALA A 131 3.22 1.94 -17.24
C ALA A 131 3.07 0.77 -18.23
N GLU A 132 1.84 0.34 -18.54
CA GLU A 132 1.56 -0.66 -19.59
C GLU A 132 1.82 -0.10 -20.98
N GLY A 133 1.56 1.18 -21.23
CA GLY A 133 1.95 1.90 -22.45
C GLY A 133 3.46 1.88 -22.64
N LEU A 134 4.22 2.22 -21.61
CA LEU A 134 5.67 2.19 -21.61
C LEU A 134 6.22 0.76 -21.83
N LEU A 135 5.61 -0.25 -21.21
CA LEU A 135 5.99 -1.66 -21.47
C LEU A 135 5.83 -2.03 -22.95
N ARG A 136 4.71 -1.62 -23.58
CA ARG A 136 4.51 -1.86 -25.02
C ARG A 136 5.52 -1.10 -25.88
N GLU A 137 5.83 0.16 -25.55
CA GLU A 137 6.83 0.97 -26.22
C GLU A 137 8.22 0.31 -26.16
N VAL A 138 8.69 -0.03 -24.96
CA VAL A 138 9.99 -0.69 -24.76
C VAL A 138 10.02 -2.06 -25.44
N GLY A 139 8.93 -2.84 -25.36
CA GLY A 139 8.80 -4.13 -26.01
C GLY A 139 8.83 -4.05 -27.55
N ALA A 140 8.32 -2.97 -28.12
CA ALA A 140 8.34 -2.74 -29.57
C ALA A 140 9.76 -2.62 -30.12
N ALA A 141 10.74 -2.19 -29.31
CA ALA A 141 12.15 -2.13 -29.73
C ALA A 141 12.76 -3.52 -30.02
N GLN A 142 12.12 -4.62 -29.62
CA GLN A 142 12.51 -5.98 -29.96
C GLN A 142 12.11 -6.38 -31.41
N PHE A 143 11.44 -5.51 -32.15
CA PHE A 143 10.98 -5.73 -33.50
C PHE A 143 11.55 -4.67 -34.46
N PRO A 144 11.70 -4.99 -35.77
CA PRO A 144 12.14 -4.02 -36.76
C PRO A 144 11.20 -2.81 -36.84
N SER A 145 11.77 -1.60 -36.85
CA SER A 145 11.04 -0.38 -37.20
C SER A 145 11.02 -0.19 -38.71
N VAL A 146 9.89 0.27 -39.27
CA VAL A 146 9.78 0.63 -40.71
C VAL A 146 9.30 2.07 -40.81
N ASN A 147 10.09 2.91 -41.45
CA ASN A 147 9.82 4.31 -41.67
C ASN A 147 9.68 4.63 -43.13
N ALA A 148 8.67 5.43 -43.50
CA ALA A 148 8.56 6.01 -44.83
C ALA A 148 9.25 7.38 -44.85
N GLN A 149 10.04 7.63 -45.87
CA GLN A 149 10.74 8.90 -46.02
C GLN A 149 10.65 9.41 -47.47
N ALA A 150 10.47 10.72 -47.58
CA ALA A 150 10.54 11.42 -48.87
C ALA A 150 11.35 12.69 -48.67
N GLY A 151 12.25 12.95 -49.59
CA GLY A 151 13.14 14.09 -49.51
C GLY A 151 13.41 14.75 -50.85
N SER A 152 13.68 16.04 -50.87
CA SER A 152 14.15 16.78 -52.01
C SER A 152 15.28 17.68 -51.56
N SER A 153 16.46 17.50 -52.10
CA SER A 153 17.61 18.33 -51.79
C SER A 153 18.24 18.86 -53.07
N ARG A 154 18.76 20.08 -53.01
CA ARG A 154 19.60 20.67 -54.05
C ARG A 154 20.91 21.08 -53.39
N THR A 155 21.99 20.50 -53.85
CA THR A 155 23.32 20.72 -53.29
C THR A 155 24.21 21.32 -54.35
N GLN A 156 24.97 22.33 -53.98
CA GLN A 156 26.02 22.91 -54.83
C GLN A 156 27.37 22.65 -54.15
N VAL A 157 28.28 22.02 -54.87
CA VAL A 157 29.62 21.72 -54.39
C VAL A 157 30.53 22.95 -54.63
N SER A 158 31.46 23.25 -53.69
CA SER A 158 32.42 24.34 -53.80
C SER A 158 33.33 24.24 -55.02
N ASN A 159 33.74 25.36 -55.56
CA ASN A 159 34.77 25.45 -56.61
C ASN A 159 36.17 25.08 -56.12
N ALA A 160 36.40 25.10 -54.83
CA ALA A 160 37.71 24.81 -54.23
C ALA A 160 38.00 23.31 -54.15
N ASP A 161 37.00 22.46 -54.39
CA ASP A 161 37.13 20.98 -54.39
C ASP A 161 37.27 20.48 -55.83
N TYR A 162 38.49 20.36 -56.30
CA TYR A 162 38.82 19.93 -57.68
C TYR A 162 38.66 18.44 -57.95
N THR A 163 38.26 17.65 -56.96
CA THR A 163 38.18 16.19 -57.09
C THR A 163 36.85 15.72 -57.67
N VAL A 164 35.86 16.59 -57.83
CA VAL A 164 34.50 16.23 -58.24
C VAL A 164 34.20 16.72 -59.66
N MET A 165 34.04 15.77 -60.58
CA MET A 165 33.55 16.06 -61.95
C MET A 165 32.08 16.57 -61.91
N PRO A 166 31.72 17.52 -62.80
CA PRO A 166 30.38 18.13 -62.84
C PRO A 166 29.23 17.11 -63.02
N PRO A 167 28.01 17.47 -62.63
CA PRO A 167 27.53 18.83 -62.42
C PRO A 167 27.66 19.34 -60.97
N ARG A 168 28.08 20.60 -60.82
CA ARG A 168 28.26 21.31 -59.53
C ARG A 168 26.98 21.44 -58.72
N GLN A 169 25.84 21.48 -59.38
CA GLN A 169 24.54 21.43 -58.78
C GLN A 169 23.93 20.04 -58.97
N ARG A 170 23.53 19.45 -57.85
CA ARG A 170 22.82 18.16 -57.86
C ARG A 170 21.46 18.35 -57.22
N ASP A 171 20.44 18.01 -57.95
CA ASP A 171 19.11 17.79 -57.45
C ASP A 171 18.98 16.30 -57.09
N LEU A 172 18.55 16.02 -55.88
CA LEU A 172 18.27 14.68 -55.41
C LEU A 172 16.86 14.62 -54.85
N ARG A 173 16.05 13.75 -55.37
CA ARG A 173 14.72 13.45 -54.86
C ARG A 173 14.67 11.98 -54.52
N THR A 174 14.25 11.71 -53.26
CA THR A 174 14.18 10.36 -52.74
C THR A 174 12.77 10.08 -52.22
N ALA A 175 12.29 8.86 -52.40
CA ALA A 175 11.07 8.36 -51.76
C ALA A 175 11.28 6.87 -51.51
N GLY A 176 11.03 6.42 -50.27
CA GLY A 176 11.27 5.03 -49.91
C GLY A 176 10.91 4.68 -48.47
N LEU A 177 11.16 3.43 -48.18
CA LEU A 177 11.05 2.84 -46.86
C LEU A 177 12.44 2.57 -46.30
N SER A 178 12.64 2.82 -45.03
CA SER A 178 13.84 2.40 -44.29
C SER A 178 13.44 1.53 -43.12
N THR A 179 14.22 0.51 -42.81
CA THR A 179 14.07 -0.33 -41.64
C THR A 179 15.35 -0.34 -40.82
N SER A 180 15.20 -0.39 -39.50
CA SER A 180 16.31 -0.60 -38.58
C SER A 180 15.87 -1.59 -37.52
N PHE A 181 16.77 -2.51 -37.16
CA PHE A 181 16.57 -3.53 -36.14
C PHE A 181 17.87 -3.84 -35.42
N GLU A 182 17.87 -3.69 -34.09
CA GLU A 182 18.98 -4.11 -33.25
C GLU A 182 18.89 -5.61 -32.95
N ILE A 183 19.94 -6.35 -33.28
CA ILE A 183 20.05 -7.78 -32.95
C ILE A 183 20.51 -7.92 -31.52
N ASP A 184 19.59 -8.29 -30.62
CA ASP A 184 19.83 -8.35 -29.18
C ASP A 184 20.60 -9.61 -28.74
N LEU A 185 21.89 -9.69 -29.06
CA LEU A 185 22.75 -10.81 -28.65
C LEU A 185 23.03 -10.82 -27.15
N TRP A 186 23.18 -9.65 -26.56
CA TRP A 186 23.62 -9.47 -25.17
C TRP A 186 22.46 -9.28 -24.18
N GLY A 187 21.22 -9.27 -24.67
CA GLY A 187 20.02 -9.15 -23.88
C GLY A 187 19.69 -7.73 -23.42
N ARG A 188 20.25 -6.71 -24.05
CA ARG A 188 19.96 -5.30 -23.72
C ARG A 188 18.46 -4.98 -23.82
N LEU A 189 17.83 -5.35 -24.93
CA LEU A 189 16.41 -5.11 -25.19
C LEU A 189 15.52 -6.03 -24.33
N ARG A 190 15.93 -7.28 -24.15
CA ARG A 190 15.24 -8.23 -23.25
C ARG A 190 15.27 -7.75 -21.82
N ARG A 191 16.41 -7.31 -21.28
CA ARG A 191 16.54 -6.77 -19.92
C ARG A 191 15.80 -5.43 -19.76
N ALA A 192 15.75 -4.59 -20.80
CA ALA A 192 14.95 -3.37 -20.78
C ALA A 192 13.44 -3.69 -20.69
N THR A 193 12.98 -4.69 -21.44
CA THR A 193 11.57 -5.15 -21.40
C THR A 193 11.24 -5.81 -20.05
N GLU A 194 12.15 -6.59 -19.48
CA GLU A 194 12.03 -7.15 -18.14
C GLU A 194 11.88 -6.03 -17.10
N ALA A 195 12.72 -5.00 -17.15
CA ALA A 195 12.62 -3.85 -16.27
C ALA A 195 11.28 -3.09 -16.43
N ALA A 196 10.82 -2.89 -17.65
CA ALA A 196 9.55 -2.24 -17.92
C ALA A 196 8.34 -3.09 -17.46
N ARG A 197 8.43 -4.42 -17.61
CA ARG A 197 7.40 -5.36 -17.11
C ARG A 197 7.30 -5.31 -15.58
N ALA A 198 8.42 -5.38 -14.88
CA ALA A 198 8.46 -5.28 -13.43
C ALA A 198 7.93 -3.91 -12.97
N GLN A 199 8.24 -2.82 -13.69
CA GLN A 199 7.69 -1.50 -13.37
C GLN A 199 6.17 -1.44 -13.57
N ALA A 200 5.62 -2.08 -14.61
CA ALA A 200 4.16 -2.17 -14.81
C ALA A 200 3.48 -2.99 -13.71
N LEU A 201 4.09 -4.10 -13.27
CA LEU A 201 3.61 -4.88 -12.11
C LEU A 201 3.66 -4.05 -10.82
N SER A 202 4.76 -3.33 -10.57
CA SER A 202 4.88 -2.41 -9.43
C SER A 202 3.75 -1.37 -9.42
N SER A 203 3.39 -0.81 -10.59
CA SER A 203 2.27 0.15 -10.71
C SER A 203 0.91 -0.50 -10.41
N ARG A 204 0.70 -1.77 -10.80
CA ARG A 204 -0.52 -2.52 -10.45
C ARG A 204 -0.63 -2.74 -8.95
N TYR A 205 0.45 -3.15 -8.28
CA TYR A 205 0.45 -3.31 -6.83
C TYR A 205 0.32 -1.98 -6.08
N ALA A 206 0.84 -0.88 -6.65
CA ALA A 206 0.59 0.46 -6.13
C ALA A 206 -0.90 0.83 -6.17
N ARG A 207 -1.61 0.51 -7.26
CA ARG A 207 -3.07 0.67 -7.36
C ARG A 207 -3.80 -0.13 -6.27
N ASP A 208 -3.42 -1.40 -6.06
CA ASP A 208 -4.05 -2.27 -5.07
C ASP A 208 -3.81 -1.75 -3.63
N THR A 209 -2.63 -1.15 -3.39
CA THR A 209 -2.30 -0.46 -2.13
C THR A 209 -3.19 0.76 -1.91
N VAL A 210 -3.46 1.54 -2.96
CA VAL A 210 -4.39 2.68 -2.89
C VAL A 210 -5.82 2.20 -2.62
N GLU A 211 -6.29 1.15 -3.29
CA GLU A 211 -7.61 0.56 -3.08
C GLU A 211 -7.82 0.14 -1.62
N LEU A 212 -6.87 -0.60 -1.05
CA LEU A 212 -6.89 -1.01 0.35
C LEU A 212 -6.87 0.20 1.30
N SER A 213 -6.06 1.21 0.97
CA SER A 213 -5.94 2.43 1.78
C SER A 213 -7.23 3.25 1.75
N VAL A 214 -7.89 3.38 0.60
CA VAL A 214 -9.17 4.08 0.46
C VAL A 214 -10.26 3.38 1.29
N ALA A 215 -10.35 2.05 1.23
CA ALA A 215 -11.29 1.29 2.06
C ALA A 215 -11.04 1.54 3.57
N GLY A 216 -9.77 1.54 3.99
CA GLY A 216 -9.39 1.84 5.37
C GLY A 216 -9.73 3.28 5.80
N LEU A 217 -9.46 4.27 4.95
CA LEU A 217 -9.77 5.67 5.23
C LEU A 217 -11.27 5.93 5.33
N VAL A 218 -12.08 5.35 4.42
CA VAL A 218 -13.55 5.46 4.46
C VAL A 218 -14.09 4.82 5.73
N SER A 219 -13.60 3.62 6.08
CA SER A 219 -14.04 2.91 7.28
C SER A 219 -13.72 3.71 8.55
N THR A 220 -12.50 4.22 8.68
CA THR A 220 -12.09 5.02 9.85
C THR A 220 -12.87 6.34 9.93
N ALA A 221 -13.06 7.05 8.81
CA ALA A 221 -13.83 8.29 8.77
C ALA A 221 -15.31 8.04 9.13
N TYR A 222 -15.89 6.94 8.66
CA TYR A 222 -17.25 6.55 9.01
C TYR A 222 -17.39 6.23 10.50
N LEU A 223 -16.45 5.47 11.09
CA LEU A 223 -16.44 5.18 12.52
C LEU A 223 -16.34 6.46 13.36
N SER A 224 -15.52 7.42 12.92
CA SER A 224 -15.42 8.73 13.57
C SER A 224 -16.73 9.54 13.45
N LEU A 225 -17.40 9.50 12.29
CA LEU A 225 -18.72 10.12 12.12
C LEU A 225 -19.75 9.53 13.09
N ARG A 226 -19.75 8.19 13.25
CA ARG A 226 -20.63 7.48 14.18
C ARG A 226 -20.29 7.76 15.64
N ALA A 227 -19.02 8.02 15.95
CA ALA A 227 -18.60 8.46 17.28
C ALA A 227 -19.20 9.85 17.58
N TYR A 228 -19.07 10.81 16.67
CA TYR A 228 -19.70 12.13 16.85
C TYR A 228 -21.23 12.05 16.95
N ASP A 229 -21.89 11.15 16.20
CA ASP A 229 -23.32 10.91 16.36
C ASP A 229 -23.66 10.45 17.80
N ALA A 230 -22.90 9.51 18.35
CA ALA A 230 -23.10 9.00 19.71
C ALA A 230 -22.81 10.08 20.78
N GLU A 231 -21.77 10.89 20.60
CA GLU A 231 -21.43 12.01 21.49
C GLU A 231 -22.49 13.13 21.43
N ILE A 232 -23.06 13.41 20.25
CA ILE A 232 -24.17 14.36 20.10
C ILE A 232 -25.39 13.88 20.88
N ILE A 233 -25.74 12.59 20.80
CA ILE A 233 -26.84 12.00 21.56
C ILE A 233 -26.58 12.16 23.05
N ALA A 234 -25.39 11.77 23.53
CA ALA A 234 -25.02 11.86 24.96
C ALA A 234 -25.03 13.31 25.47
N THR A 235 -24.51 14.25 24.68
CA THR A 235 -24.46 15.66 25.06
C THR A 235 -25.84 16.29 25.04
N ASP A 236 -26.76 15.91 24.16
CA ASP A 236 -28.14 16.41 24.13
C ASP A 236 -28.95 15.86 25.31
N GLU A 237 -28.73 14.61 25.73
CA GLU A 237 -29.28 14.05 26.97
C GLU A 237 -28.76 14.83 28.20
N SER A 238 -27.44 15.09 28.27
CA SER A 238 -26.82 15.89 29.32
C SER A 238 -27.38 17.32 29.34
N ARG A 239 -27.54 17.95 28.19
CA ARG A 239 -28.16 19.27 28.03
C ARG A 239 -29.59 19.30 28.56
N THR A 240 -30.39 18.30 28.27
CA THR A 240 -31.76 18.15 28.76
C THR A 240 -31.76 18.06 30.28
N SER A 241 -30.91 17.22 30.88
CA SER A 241 -30.74 17.11 32.32
C SER A 241 -30.32 18.44 32.99
N ARG A 242 -29.38 19.18 32.36
CA ARG A 242 -28.94 20.50 32.84
C ARG A 242 -30.04 21.56 32.76
N LYS A 243 -30.88 21.52 31.71
CA LYS A 243 -32.05 22.38 31.59
C LYS A 243 -33.07 22.14 32.69
N ASP A 244 -33.34 20.88 33.05
CA ASP A 244 -34.19 20.54 34.19
C ASP A 244 -33.58 20.96 35.51
N SER A 245 -32.27 20.80 35.68
CA SER A 245 -31.55 21.27 36.88
C SER A 245 -31.66 22.80 37.05
N LEU A 246 -31.51 23.56 35.95
CA LEU A 246 -31.70 25.02 35.96
C LEU A 246 -33.15 25.41 36.37
N ARG A 247 -34.13 24.71 35.82
CA ARG A 247 -35.54 24.93 36.20
C ARG A 247 -35.78 24.70 37.68
N ILE A 248 -35.21 23.62 38.24
CA ILE A 248 -35.30 23.31 39.68
C ILE A 248 -34.58 24.39 40.51
N ALA A 249 -33.36 24.80 40.10
CA ALA A 249 -32.60 25.84 40.80
C ALA A 249 -33.38 27.18 40.85
N ASN A 250 -33.98 27.59 39.72
CA ASN A 250 -34.82 28.79 39.66
C ASN A 250 -36.02 28.70 40.60
N SER A 251 -36.79 27.60 40.56
CA SER A 251 -37.95 27.44 41.44
C SER A 251 -37.57 27.45 42.94
N ARG A 252 -36.42 26.89 43.32
CA ARG A 252 -35.90 26.91 44.70
C ARG A 252 -35.41 28.31 45.11
N PHE A 253 -34.80 29.05 44.17
CA PHE A 253 -34.39 30.43 44.43
C PHE A 253 -35.58 31.34 44.65
N GLU A 254 -36.63 31.25 43.83
CA GLU A 254 -37.89 31.98 44.02
C GLU A 254 -38.57 31.63 45.37
N GLY A 255 -38.43 30.38 45.79
CA GLY A 255 -38.91 29.92 47.12
C GLY A 255 -37.97 30.26 48.28
N GLY A 256 -36.84 30.96 48.04
CA GLY A 256 -35.87 31.32 49.11
C GLY A 256 -35.03 30.13 49.63
N LEU A 257 -35.03 28.98 48.91
CA LEU A 257 -34.36 27.73 49.31
C LEU A 257 -33.03 27.49 48.60
N ALA A 258 -32.65 28.32 47.60
CA ALA A 258 -31.39 28.27 46.87
C ALA A 258 -30.77 29.66 46.71
N SER A 259 -29.50 29.75 46.43
CA SER A 259 -28.77 31.00 46.22
C SER A 259 -28.78 31.43 44.74
N ALA A 260 -28.58 32.72 44.47
CA ALA A 260 -28.33 33.22 43.14
C ALA A 260 -27.08 32.59 42.49
N LEU A 261 -26.12 32.12 43.29
CA LEU A 261 -24.95 31.39 42.84
C LEU A 261 -25.33 30.05 42.17
N ASP A 262 -26.29 29.31 42.79
CA ASP A 262 -26.74 28.01 42.24
C ASP A 262 -27.41 28.20 40.88
N VAL A 263 -28.20 29.26 40.70
CA VAL A 263 -28.83 29.62 39.44
C VAL A 263 -27.77 29.96 38.39
N ALA A 264 -26.81 30.84 38.72
CA ALA A 264 -25.74 31.23 37.79
C ALA A 264 -24.85 30.04 37.38
N GLN A 265 -24.59 29.11 38.33
CA GLN A 265 -23.86 27.86 38.02
C GLN A 265 -24.67 26.96 37.09
N ALA A 266 -25.97 26.81 37.27
CA ALA A 266 -26.84 26.02 36.41
C ALA A 266 -26.93 26.62 34.99
N GLU A 267 -27.04 27.95 34.86
CA GLU A 267 -27.02 28.66 33.57
C GLU A 267 -25.69 28.44 32.86
N GLY A 268 -24.55 28.59 33.57
CA GLY A 268 -23.22 28.36 33.03
C GLY A 268 -23.04 26.91 32.55
N ALA A 269 -23.54 25.93 33.29
CA ALA A 269 -23.49 24.52 32.93
C ALA A 269 -24.32 24.20 31.67
N LEU A 270 -25.51 24.81 31.54
CA LEU A 270 -26.33 24.66 30.32
C LEU A 270 -25.66 25.29 29.09
N ALA A 271 -25.14 26.51 29.23
CA ALA A 271 -24.44 27.20 28.17
C ALA A 271 -23.20 26.42 27.70
N ALA A 272 -22.47 25.77 28.63
CA ALA A 272 -21.34 24.90 28.29
C ALA A 272 -21.78 23.67 27.45
N ALA A 273 -22.94 23.06 27.81
CA ALA A 273 -23.48 21.94 27.02
C ALA A 273 -23.92 22.37 25.60
N ASP A 274 -24.53 23.56 25.46
CA ASP A 274 -24.92 24.12 24.16
C ASP A 274 -23.69 24.39 23.28
N ALA A 275 -22.61 24.93 23.86
CA ALA A 275 -21.34 25.15 23.16
C ALA A 275 -20.68 23.83 22.69
N GLN A 276 -20.67 22.81 23.56
CA GLN A 276 -20.16 21.49 23.25
C GLN A 276 -20.95 20.85 22.10
N LEU A 277 -22.28 20.93 22.16
CA LEU A 277 -23.14 20.38 21.09
C LEU A 277 -22.91 21.06 19.74
N ALA A 278 -22.69 22.37 19.72
CA ALA A 278 -22.34 23.10 18.50
C ALA A 278 -20.99 22.63 17.92
N SER A 279 -19.99 22.42 18.78
CA SER A 279 -18.68 21.89 18.40
C SER A 279 -18.78 20.48 17.81
N LEU A 280 -19.52 19.58 18.45
CA LEU A 280 -19.70 18.19 17.97
C LEU A 280 -20.44 18.15 16.62
N ARG A 281 -21.46 18.99 16.43
CA ARG A 281 -22.17 19.12 15.15
C ARG A 281 -21.24 19.62 14.04
N GLN A 282 -20.33 20.55 14.36
CA GLN A 282 -19.32 21.01 13.42
C GLN A 282 -18.37 19.86 13.04
N GLN A 283 -17.83 19.11 14.00
CA GLN A 283 -16.91 17.99 13.75
C GLN A 283 -17.59 16.90 12.91
N ARG A 284 -18.84 16.58 13.24
CA ARG A 284 -19.64 15.65 12.44
C ARG A 284 -19.79 16.10 10.99
N ALA A 285 -20.11 17.39 10.77
CA ALA A 285 -20.25 17.95 9.42
C ALA A 285 -18.92 17.90 8.64
N LEU A 286 -17.79 18.22 9.29
CA LEU A 286 -16.48 18.11 8.67
C LEU A 286 -16.14 16.67 8.29
N MET A 287 -16.47 15.69 9.12
CA MET A 287 -16.26 14.28 8.82
C MET A 287 -17.17 13.79 7.69
N GLN A 288 -18.41 14.27 7.61
CA GLN A 288 -19.30 14.01 6.48
C GLN A 288 -18.74 14.58 5.16
N ASN A 289 -18.16 15.78 5.18
CA ASN A 289 -17.49 16.37 4.02
C ASN A 289 -16.24 15.54 3.61
N GLN A 290 -15.51 14.99 4.57
CA GLN A 290 -14.40 14.09 4.29
C GLN A 290 -14.88 12.80 3.59
N LEU A 291 -15.98 12.21 4.06
CA LEU A 291 -16.59 11.04 3.40
C LEU A 291 -17.12 11.40 1.99
N ALA A 292 -17.71 12.58 1.81
CA ALA A 292 -18.14 13.08 0.51
C ALA A 292 -16.97 13.19 -0.49
N LEU A 293 -15.80 13.65 -0.02
CA LEU A 293 -14.56 13.67 -0.82
C LEU A 293 -14.10 12.27 -1.18
N LEU A 294 -14.01 11.36 -0.19
CA LEU A 294 -13.52 10.00 -0.38
C LEU A 294 -14.42 9.18 -1.33
N THR A 295 -15.74 9.39 -1.27
CA THR A 295 -16.72 8.71 -2.12
C THR A 295 -16.95 9.40 -3.46
N GLY A 296 -16.34 10.58 -3.68
CA GLY A 296 -16.56 11.38 -4.89
C GLY A 296 -17.99 11.90 -5.05
N GLN A 297 -18.75 12.08 -3.95
CA GLN A 297 -20.14 12.54 -3.93
C GLN A 297 -20.28 13.88 -3.20
N PRO A 298 -20.09 15.02 -3.89
CA PRO A 298 -20.39 16.32 -3.30
C PRO A 298 -21.86 16.38 -2.84
N GLY A 299 -22.09 16.73 -1.58
CA GLY A 299 -23.44 16.77 -1.01
C GLY A 299 -23.94 15.44 -0.43
N LEU A 300 -23.04 14.48 -0.20
CA LEU A 300 -23.35 13.25 0.55
C LEU A 300 -24.01 13.59 1.89
N THR A 301 -25.15 12.98 2.17
CA THR A 301 -25.83 13.07 3.47
C THR A 301 -25.93 11.69 4.09
N ILE A 302 -25.51 11.59 5.35
CA ILE A 302 -25.55 10.35 6.11
C ILE A 302 -26.48 10.55 7.30
N ALA A 303 -27.48 9.67 7.44
CA ALA A 303 -28.41 9.71 8.56
C ALA A 303 -27.65 9.54 9.89
N PRO A 304 -28.08 10.21 10.97
CA PRO A 304 -27.52 9.99 12.29
C PRO A 304 -27.58 8.52 12.71
N GLY A 305 -26.60 8.07 13.48
CA GLY A 305 -26.52 6.70 13.99
C GLY A 305 -25.86 6.68 15.37
N ASP A 306 -25.49 5.50 15.84
CA ASP A 306 -24.86 5.34 17.16
C ASP A 306 -23.75 4.30 17.08
N LEU A 307 -22.50 4.73 17.31
CA LEU A 307 -21.32 3.86 17.33
C LEU A 307 -21.46 2.71 18.33
N ARG A 308 -22.18 2.93 19.43
CA ARG A 308 -22.35 1.94 20.51
C ARG A 308 -23.11 0.69 20.06
N GLN A 309 -23.89 0.77 18.96
CA GLN A 309 -24.67 -0.32 18.39
C GLN A 309 -23.86 -1.16 17.37
N LEU A 310 -22.72 -0.66 16.87
CA LEU A 310 -21.90 -1.41 15.94
C LEU A 310 -21.24 -2.62 16.63
N PRO A 311 -21.33 -3.83 16.04
CA PRO A 311 -20.66 -5.00 16.59
C PRO A 311 -19.15 -4.90 16.45
N LEU A 312 -18.42 -5.55 17.34
CA LEU A 312 -16.99 -5.77 17.14
C LEU A 312 -16.81 -6.89 16.11
N PRO A 313 -16.09 -6.66 15.00
CA PRO A 313 -15.83 -7.71 14.02
C PRO A 313 -15.07 -8.91 14.61
N PRO A 314 -15.24 -10.11 14.08
CA PRO A 314 -14.43 -11.26 14.47
C PRO A 314 -12.97 -10.97 14.14
N LEU A 315 -12.10 -11.20 15.13
CA LEU A 315 -10.66 -10.93 15.01
C LEU A 315 -9.96 -12.14 14.40
N PRO A 316 -8.90 -11.92 13.59
CA PRO A 316 -8.02 -12.99 13.14
C PRO A 316 -7.44 -13.76 14.33
N PRO A 317 -7.18 -15.08 14.20
CA PRO A 317 -6.64 -15.88 15.29
C PRO A 317 -5.25 -15.39 15.72
N ALA A 318 -4.91 -15.59 16.99
CA ALA A 318 -3.58 -15.33 17.51
C ALA A 318 -2.52 -16.24 16.84
N GLY A 319 -1.27 -15.77 16.75
CA GLY A 319 -0.18 -16.57 16.18
C GLY A 319 -0.13 -16.59 14.65
N LEU A 320 -0.64 -15.55 13.99
CA LEU A 320 -0.52 -15.39 12.54
C LEU A 320 0.95 -15.51 12.09
N PRO A 321 1.25 -16.28 11.03
CA PRO A 321 2.59 -16.39 10.51
C PRO A 321 3.03 -15.08 9.85
N SER A 322 4.30 -14.70 10.07
CA SER A 322 4.86 -13.47 9.47
C SER A 322 4.94 -13.51 7.94
N SER A 323 4.88 -14.71 7.33
CA SER A 323 4.80 -14.89 5.88
C SER A 323 3.58 -14.21 5.22
N LEU A 324 2.54 -13.87 5.98
CA LEU A 324 1.38 -13.11 5.47
C LEU A 324 1.77 -11.71 4.97
N ILE A 325 2.84 -11.11 5.52
CA ILE A 325 3.36 -9.82 5.06
C ILE A 325 3.81 -9.89 3.59
N GLU A 326 4.35 -11.02 3.15
CA GLU A 326 4.79 -11.20 1.77
C GLU A 326 3.64 -11.11 0.75
N GLY A 327 2.40 -11.34 1.20
CA GLY A 327 1.18 -11.16 0.41
C GLY A 327 0.71 -9.71 0.29
N ARG A 328 1.29 -8.75 1.00
CA ARG A 328 0.84 -7.36 0.98
C ARG A 328 1.18 -6.68 -0.35
N PRO A 329 0.26 -5.87 -0.92
CA PRO A 329 0.49 -5.21 -2.20
C PRO A 329 1.62 -4.18 -2.15
N ASP A 330 1.82 -3.45 -1.04
CA ASP A 330 2.92 -2.49 -0.88
C ASP A 330 4.30 -3.17 -0.81
N VAL A 331 4.40 -4.34 -0.20
CA VAL A 331 5.62 -5.14 -0.18
C VAL A 331 5.92 -5.70 -1.58
N ARG A 332 4.89 -6.19 -2.29
CA ARG A 332 5.02 -6.63 -3.69
C ARG A 332 5.40 -5.49 -4.63
N GLN A 333 4.85 -4.31 -4.44
CA GLN A 333 5.26 -3.11 -5.19
C GLN A 333 6.76 -2.82 -5.03
N ALA A 334 7.26 -2.87 -3.81
CA ALA A 334 8.68 -2.64 -3.53
C ALA A 334 9.57 -3.76 -4.11
N GLU A 335 9.11 -5.02 -4.08
CA GLU A 335 9.79 -6.16 -4.70
C GLU A 335 9.94 -5.98 -6.21
N GLU A 336 8.84 -5.64 -6.92
CA GLU A 336 8.89 -5.45 -8.38
C GLU A 336 9.74 -4.23 -8.77
N THR A 337 9.79 -3.20 -7.94
CA THR A 337 10.73 -2.09 -8.13
C THR A 337 12.19 -2.56 -8.04
N LEU A 338 12.49 -3.49 -7.12
CA LEU A 338 13.82 -4.10 -7.00
C LEU A 338 14.14 -4.99 -8.21
N VAL A 339 13.19 -5.78 -8.70
CA VAL A 339 13.32 -6.58 -9.94
C VAL A 339 13.66 -5.66 -11.12
N ALA A 340 12.93 -4.56 -11.27
CA ALA A 340 13.19 -3.59 -12.35
C ALA A 340 14.60 -2.97 -12.25
N ALA A 341 15.05 -2.63 -11.04
CA ALA A 341 16.39 -2.09 -10.82
C ALA A 341 17.49 -3.12 -11.10
N ASN A 342 17.26 -4.39 -10.75
CA ASN A 342 18.17 -5.48 -11.05
C ASN A 342 18.34 -5.68 -12.58
N ALA A 343 17.24 -5.71 -13.34
CA ALA A 343 17.26 -5.84 -14.78
C ALA A 343 18.01 -4.67 -15.47
N LYS A 344 17.92 -3.44 -14.93
CA LYS A 344 18.65 -2.26 -15.44
C LYS A 344 20.17 -2.41 -15.34
N ILE A 345 20.70 -3.21 -14.39
CA ILE A 345 22.13 -3.54 -14.35
C ILE A 345 22.53 -4.29 -15.62
N GLY A 346 21.69 -5.24 -16.07
CA GLY A 346 21.91 -5.97 -17.31
C GLY A 346 21.94 -5.05 -18.54
N VAL A 347 20.99 -4.09 -18.60
CA VAL A 347 20.97 -3.06 -19.66
C VAL A 347 22.26 -2.25 -19.68
N ALA A 348 22.72 -1.79 -18.50
CA ALA A 348 23.96 -1.02 -18.40
C ALA A 348 25.20 -1.84 -18.77
N LYS A 349 25.29 -3.11 -18.34
CA LYS A 349 26.40 -4.01 -18.66
C LYS A 349 26.44 -4.37 -20.13
N ALA A 350 25.29 -4.47 -20.80
CA ALA A 350 25.24 -4.75 -22.24
C ALA A 350 25.95 -3.67 -23.09
N ALA A 351 26.05 -2.44 -22.58
CA ALA A 351 26.77 -1.34 -23.26
C ALA A 351 28.30 -1.53 -23.36
N PHE A 352 28.90 -2.52 -22.69
CA PHE A 352 30.29 -2.90 -22.87
C PHE A 352 30.51 -3.74 -24.13
N PHE A 353 29.45 -4.27 -24.71
CA PHE A 353 29.51 -5.19 -25.84
C PHE A 353 29.11 -4.52 -27.14
N PRO A 354 29.53 -5.07 -28.33
CA PRO A 354 29.13 -4.52 -29.60
C PRO A 354 27.62 -4.51 -29.81
N GLN A 355 27.06 -3.36 -30.16
CA GLN A 355 25.70 -3.23 -30.64
C GLN A 355 25.67 -3.63 -32.15
N LEU A 356 24.75 -4.47 -32.54
CA LEU A 356 24.59 -4.98 -33.89
C LEU A 356 23.26 -4.47 -34.46
N ASP A 357 23.37 -3.59 -35.48
CA ASP A 357 22.21 -2.99 -36.13
C ASP A 357 22.07 -3.50 -37.56
N LEU A 358 20.95 -4.14 -37.86
CA LEU A 358 20.54 -4.50 -39.22
C LEU A 358 19.73 -3.35 -39.80
N THR A 359 20.19 -2.79 -40.92
CA THR A 359 19.51 -1.70 -41.59
C THR A 359 19.15 -2.10 -43.02
N GLY A 360 18.03 -1.59 -43.51
CA GLY A 360 17.61 -1.82 -44.89
C GLY A 360 16.91 -0.59 -45.46
N THR A 361 17.10 -0.35 -46.74
CA THR A 361 16.34 0.68 -47.46
C THR A 361 15.81 0.11 -48.77
N LEU A 362 14.61 0.51 -49.15
CA LEU A 362 13.97 0.20 -50.41
C LEU A 362 13.24 1.44 -50.90
N GLY A 363 13.56 1.91 -52.12
CA GLY A 363 12.93 3.14 -52.57
C GLY A 363 13.31 3.52 -53.99
N SER A 364 13.17 4.79 -54.29
CA SER A 364 13.50 5.39 -55.58
C SER A 364 14.26 6.70 -55.37
N GLU A 365 15.27 6.91 -56.25
CA GLU A 365 16.12 8.10 -56.25
C GLU A 365 16.23 8.66 -57.66
N SER A 366 16.01 9.97 -57.83
CA SER A 366 16.10 10.62 -59.13
C SER A 366 16.45 12.10 -59.01
N SER A 367 17.14 12.63 -60.02
CA SER A 367 17.37 14.07 -60.18
C SER A 367 16.14 14.84 -60.66
N ALA A 368 15.14 14.15 -61.24
CA ALA A 368 13.92 14.78 -61.74
C ALA A 368 12.65 14.12 -61.17
N MET A 369 11.69 14.91 -60.73
CA MET A 369 10.44 14.43 -60.10
C MET A 369 9.67 13.46 -61.04
N LYS A 370 9.63 13.75 -62.34
CA LYS A 370 8.93 12.92 -63.32
C LYS A 370 9.53 11.50 -63.49
N LYS A 371 10.79 11.32 -63.08
CA LYS A 371 11.50 10.04 -63.19
C LYS A 371 11.59 9.26 -61.87
N LEU A 372 11.10 9.83 -60.78
CA LEU A 372 11.26 9.25 -59.42
C LEU A 372 10.68 7.84 -59.32
N PHE A 373 9.54 7.58 -59.95
CA PHE A 373 8.85 6.29 -59.89
C PHE A 373 8.98 5.48 -61.16
N THR A 374 10.05 5.68 -61.91
CA THR A 374 10.38 4.86 -63.10
C THR A 374 11.31 3.74 -62.73
N SER A 375 11.29 2.61 -63.47
CA SER A 375 12.11 1.41 -63.20
C SER A 375 13.62 1.70 -62.95
N PRO A 376 14.28 2.61 -63.67
CA PRO A 376 15.71 2.91 -63.46
C PRO A 376 16.01 3.70 -62.18
N ALA A 377 15.00 4.22 -61.50
CA ALA A 377 15.16 4.99 -60.27
C ALA A 377 15.15 4.13 -59.00
N GLY A 378 14.85 2.82 -59.10
CA GLY A 378 14.79 1.90 -57.98
C GLY A 378 16.14 1.73 -57.28
N VAL A 379 16.18 1.89 -55.98
CA VAL A 379 17.38 1.69 -55.14
C VAL A 379 17.04 0.83 -53.93
N TRP A 380 17.98 0.02 -53.49
CA TRP A 380 17.88 -0.74 -52.26
C TRP A 380 19.24 -0.85 -51.59
N SER A 381 19.23 -1.00 -50.27
CA SER A 381 20.44 -1.34 -49.52
C SER A 381 20.09 -2.26 -48.37
N LEU A 382 21.02 -3.12 -47.98
CA LEU A 382 20.99 -3.94 -46.78
C LEU A 382 22.36 -3.82 -46.15
N GLY A 383 22.39 -3.48 -44.87
CA GLY A 383 23.62 -3.27 -44.11
C GLY A 383 23.53 -3.91 -42.73
N LEU A 384 24.66 -4.43 -42.27
CA LEU A 384 24.87 -4.86 -40.88
C LEU A 384 26.00 -4.00 -40.29
N ASN A 385 25.68 -3.24 -39.26
CA ASN A 385 26.65 -2.39 -38.57
C ASN A 385 26.94 -2.97 -37.20
N ALA A 386 28.21 -2.97 -36.78
CA ALA A 386 28.64 -3.29 -35.43
C ALA A 386 29.37 -2.08 -34.86
N SER A 387 28.92 -1.61 -33.67
CA SER A 387 29.56 -0.50 -32.99
C SER A 387 29.81 -0.82 -31.51
N MET A 388 31.00 -0.49 -31.02
CA MET A 388 31.39 -0.71 -29.62
C MET A 388 32.27 0.43 -29.16
N PRO A 389 32.03 1.00 -27.97
CA PRO A 389 32.96 1.98 -27.40
C PRO A 389 34.27 1.29 -26.98
N VAL A 390 35.38 1.71 -27.58
CA VAL A 390 36.73 1.20 -27.24
C VAL A 390 37.36 2.01 -26.11
N PHE A 391 37.08 3.31 -26.09
CA PHE A 391 37.57 4.22 -25.05
C PHE A 391 36.55 5.34 -24.80
N ASP A 392 36.01 5.39 -23.60
CA ASP A 392 34.95 6.34 -23.21
C ASP A 392 35.23 7.03 -21.87
N MET A 393 36.51 7.09 -21.43
CA MET A 393 36.94 7.66 -20.15
C MET A 393 36.22 7.07 -18.93
N GLY A 394 35.75 5.83 -19.03
CA GLY A 394 35.04 5.13 -17.95
C GLY A 394 33.53 5.43 -17.86
N ALA A 395 32.95 6.09 -18.85
CA ALA A 395 31.53 6.45 -18.81
C ALA A 395 30.62 5.23 -18.72
N THR A 396 30.91 4.15 -19.45
CA THR A 396 30.14 2.91 -19.39
C THR A 396 30.28 2.20 -18.03
N ALA A 397 31.48 2.17 -17.44
CA ALA A 397 31.71 1.65 -16.09
C ALA A 397 30.90 2.44 -15.05
N ALA A 398 30.93 3.78 -15.12
CA ALA A 398 30.15 4.64 -14.22
C ALA A 398 28.63 4.44 -14.35
N ARG A 399 28.12 4.13 -15.56
CA ARG A 399 26.70 3.76 -15.76
C ARG A 399 26.34 2.44 -15.06
N VAL A 400 27.23 1.45 -15.09
CA VAL A 400 27.04 0.18 -14.35
C VAL A 400 27.08 0.42 -12.84
N ASP A 401 28.00 1.25 -12.35
CA ASP A 401 28.07 1.61 -10.94
C ASP A 401 26.79 2.34 -10.49
N GLN A 402 26.29 3.27 -11.31
CA GLN A 402 25.02 3.97 -11.08
C GLN A 402 23.85 2.97 -10.99
N ALA A 403 23.71 2.05 -11.96
CA ALA A 403 22.65 1.05 -11.95
C ALA A 403 22.76 0.12 -10.74
N SER A 404 23.98 -0.27 -10.36
CA SER A 404 24.23 -1.09 -9.17
C SER A 404 23.89 -0.35 -7.87
N ALA A 405 24.17 0.95 -7.79
CA ALA A 405 23.76 1.79 -6.66
C ALA A 405 22.23 1.95 -6.59
N GLN A 406 21.55 2.10 -7.72
CA GLN A 406 20.07 2.13 -7.77
C GLN A 406 19.45 0.81 -7.31
N GLN A 407 20.04 -0.33 -7.67
CA GLN A 407 19.60 -1.65 -7.17
C GLN A 407 19.77 -1.76 -5.64
N LYS A 408 20.89 -1.28 -5.07
CA LYS A 408 21.09 -1.24 -3.61
C LYS A 408 20.05 -0.34 -2.91
N GLN A 409 19.69 0.80 -3.51
CA GLN A 409 18.63 1.68 -2.99
C GLN A 409 17.27 0.97 -3.00
N ALA A 410 16.94 0.27 -4.10
CA ALA A 410 15.70 -0.49 -4.21
C ALA A 410 15.66 -1.65 -3.19
N LEU A 411 16.79 -2.34 -2.96
CA LEU A 411 16.92 -3.38 -1.94
C LEU A 411 16.65 -2.82 -0.53
N ALA A 412 17.25 -1.70 -0.18
CA ALA A 412 17.02 -1.06 1.12
C ALA A 412 15.56 -0.60 1.26
N SER A 413 14.93 -0.11 0.18
CA SER A 413 13.51 0.25 0.15
C SER A 413 12.60 -0.95 0.35
N TYR A 414 12.89 -2.09 -0.30
CA TYR A 414 12.17 -3.36 -0.09
C TYR A 414 12.28 -3.84 1.36
N GLN A 415 13.49 -3.87 1.92
CA GLN A 415 13.71 -4.26 3.32
C GLN A 415 12.95 -3.35 4.29
N LYS A 416 12.95 -2.04 4.04
CA LYS A 416 12.18 -1.07 4.82
C LYS A 416 10.67 -1.33 4.72
N ALA A 417 10.14 -1.63 3.52
CA ALA A 417 8.72 -1.96 3.34
C ALA A 417 8.33 -3.20 4.17
N VAL A 418 9.14 -4.26 4.15
CA VAL A 418 8.91 -5.47 4.95
C VAL A 418 8.93 -5.17 6.45
N GLN A 419 9.92 -4.40 6.94
CA GLN A 419 10.02 -4.01 8.35
C GLN A 419 8.85 -3.12 8.78
N THR A 420 8.42 -2.19 7.92
CA THR A 420 7.27 -1.31 8.17
C THR A 420 5.99 -2.13 8.27
N ALA A 421 5.79 -3.08 7.34
CA ALA A 421 4.65 -3.97 7.36
C ALA A 421 4.57 -4.81 8.64
N PHE A 422 5.71 -5.35 9.08
CA PHE A 422 5.80 -6.08 10.36
C PHE A 422 5.44 -5.18 11.55
N LYS A 423 6.03 -3.97 11.60
CA LYS A 423 5.72 -2.97 12.65
C LYS A 423 4.23 -2.63 12.68
N GLU A 424 3.60 -2.38 11.54
CA GLU A 424 2.18 -2.02 11.46
C GLU A 424 1.26 -3.11 12.04
N VAL A 425 1.56 -4.38 11.77
CA VAL A 425 0.81 -5.50 12.35
C VAL A 425 0.99 -5.54 13.88
N MET A 426 2.24 -5.41 14.36
CA MET A 426 2.52 -5.40 15.79
C MET A 426 1.85 -4.22 16.51
N ASP A 427 1.93 -3.02 15.93
CA ASP A 427 1.28 -1.82 16.49
C ASP A 427 -0.25 -2.00 16.55
N ALA A 428 -0.84 -2.56 15.49
CA ALA A 428 -2.29 -2.81 15.45
C ALA A 428 -2.73 -3.84 16.50
N LEU A 429 -1.97 -4.91 16.71
CA LEU A 429 -2.25 -5.93 17.72
C LEU A 429 -2.16 -5.35 19.15
N VAL A 430 -1.10 -4.58 19.45
CA VAL A 430 -0.94 -3.91 20.75
C VAL A 430 -2.08 -2.92 20.96
N THR A 431 -2.36 -2.06 19.98
CA THR A 431 -3.43 -1.06 20.08
C THR A 431 -4.78 -1.73 20.31
N LEU A 432 -5.08 -2.81 19.61
CA LEU A 432 -6.34 -3.53 19.76
C LEU A 432 -6.50 -4.16 21.16
N ARG A 433 -5.43 -4.71 21.73
CA ARG A 433 -5.41 -5.26 23.08
C ARG A 433 -5.68 -4.16 24.11
N GLU A 434 -4.88 -3.10 24.08
CA GLU A 434 -4.93 -2.03 25.09
C GLU A 434 -6.24 -1.22 25.00
N THR A 435 -6.73 -0.96 23.80
CA THR A 435 -8.05 -0.30 23.63
C THR A 435 -9.18 -1.20 24.11
N GLY A 436 -9.05 -2.53 24.00
CA GLY A 436 -10.01 -3.47 24.56
C GLY A 436 -10.09 -3.45 26.09
N GLU A 437 -8.95 -3.40 26.78
CA GLU A 437 -8.89 -3.25 28.23
C GLU A 437 -9.41 -1.88 28.67
N SER A 438 -9.01 -0.82 27.96
CA SER A 438 -9.50 0.54 28.22
C SER A 438 -11.02 0.65 28.06
N GLU A 439 -11.61 0.06 27.02
CA GLU A 439 -13.06 0.07 26.80
C GLU A 439 -13.81 -0.58 27.98
N ARG A 440 -13.31 -1.71 28.50
CA ARG A 440 -13.91 -2.37 29.68
C ARG A 440 -13.86 -1.46 30.91
N ALA A 441 -12.73 -0.82 31.15
CA ALA A 441 -12.58 0.12 32.29
C ALA A 441 -13.49 1.34 32.15
N GLN A 442 -13.60 1.91 30.93
CA GLN A 442 -14.49 3.04 30.68
C GLN A 442 -15.96 2.65 30.79
N ALA A 443 -16.37 1.46 30.38
CA ALA A 443 -17.73 0.98 30.60
C ALA A 443 -18.09 0.91 32.10
N GLN A 444 -17.18 0.39 32.93
CA GLN A 444 -17.37 0.38 34.42
C GLN A 444 -17.44 1.80 34.98
N ARG A 445 -16.63 2.73 34.45
CA ARG A 445 -16.65 4.14 34.84
C ARG A 445 -18.01 4.78 34.49
N VAL A 446 -18.54 4.55 33.28
CA VAL A 446 -19.88 5.03 32.88
C VAL A 446 -20.95 4.54 33.84
N ASP A 447 -20.97 3.25 34.17
CA ASP A 447 -21.94 2.70 35.12
C ASP A 447 -21.85 3.34 36.50
N ALA A 448 -20.63 3.53 37.01
CA ALA A 448 -20.40 4.12 38.33
C ALA A 448 -20.82 5.60 38.38
N THR A 449 -20.41 6.40 37.38
CA THR A 449 -20.70 7.84 37.31
C THR A 449 -22.19 8.12 37.06
N THR A 450 -22.86 7.30 36.24
CA THR A 450 -24.30 7.38 36.01
C THR A 450 -25.09 7.09 37.29
N ARG A 451 -24.67 6.10 38.10
CA ARG A 451 -25.27 5.86 39.41
C ARG A 451 -25.02 7.04 40.38
N ALA A 452 -23.81 7.58 40.42
CA ALA A 452 -23.47 8.74 41.25
C ALA A 452 -24.31 9.96 40.89
N GLN A 453 -24.46 10.24 39.57
CA GLN A 453 -25.30 11.34 39.08
C GLN A 453 -26.76 11.19 39.57
N ARG A 454 -27.33 10.00 39.44
CA ARG A 454 -28.72 9.74 39.91
C ARG A 454 -28.86 9.96 41.39
N ILE A 455 -27.89 9.50 42.20
CA ILE A 455 -27.91 9.67 43.66
C ILE A 455 -27.73 11.15 44.02
N ALA A 456 -26.80 11.87 43.41
CA ALA A 456 -26.58 13.30 43.66
C ALA A 456 -27.84 14.12 43.34
N GLN A 457 -28.50 13.85 42.23
CA GLN A 457 -29.73 14.49 41.82
C GLN A 457 -30.85 14.25 42.85
N ALA A 458 -31.09 13.01 43.27
CA ALA A 458 -32.12 12.66 44.25
C ALA A 458 -31.85 13.30 45.60
N ARG A 459 -30.60 13.35 46.07
CA ARG A 459 -30.23 14.01 47.32
C ARG A 459 -30.44 15.53 47.27
N TYR A 460 -30.13 16.18 46.16
CA TYR A 460 -30.37 17.59 45.95
C TYR A 460 -31.87 17.91 45.97
N GLU A 461 -32.66 17.14 45.23
CA GLU A 461 -34.12 17.30 45.20
C GLU A 461 -34.76 17.14 46.61
N ALA A 462 -34.24 16.22 47.41
CA ALA A 462 -34.66 16.01 48.79
C ALA A 462 -34.08 17.03 49.79
N GLY A 463 -33.16 17.93 49.35
CA GLY A 463 -32.55 18.96 50.19
C GLY A 463 -31.37 18.49 51.04
N TYR A 464 -30.81 17.28 50.79
CA TYR A 464 -29.71 16.71 51.57
C TYR A 464 -28.31 17.06 51.06
N SER A 465 -28.19 17.67 49.88
CA SER A 465 -26.89 18.05 49.27
C SER A 465 -26.98 19.38 48.52
N GLY A 466 -25.83 20.04 48.32
CA GLY A 466 -25.71 21.26 47.51
C GLY A 466 -25.82 21.02 46.03
N PHE A 467 -26.09 22.09 45.25
CA PHE A 467 -26.18 22.00 43.80
C PHE A 467 -24.83 21.64 43.13
N LEU A 468 -23.72 22.02 43.75
CA LEU A 468 -22.38 21.71 43.25
C LEU A 468 -22.15 20.20 43.12
N ASP A 469 -22.67 19.38 44.05
CA ASP A 469 -22.56 17.92 43.97
C ASP A 469 -23.27 17.35 42.73
N VAL A 470 -24.40 17.94 42.35
CA VAL A 470 -25.15 17.58 41.14
C VAL A 470 -24.33 17.94 39.87
N LEU A 471 -23.81 19.17 39.83
CA LEU A 471 -23.00 19.64 38.70
C LEU A 471 -21.77 18.78 38.48
N ASP A 472 -21.05 18.43 39.56
CA ASP A 472 -19.85 17.61 39.48
C ASP A 472 -20.18 16.18 39.02
N ALA A 473 -21.25 15.60 39.55
CA ALA A 473 -21.71 14.27 39.12
C ALA A 473 -22.19 14.25 37.65
N GLN A 474 -22.93 15.28 37.22
CA GLN A 474 -23.35 15.42 35.80
C GLN A 474 -22.17 15.57 34.87
N ARG A 475 -21.17 16.40 35.23
CA ARG A 475 -19.95 16.56 34.44
C ARG A 475 -19.21 15.23 34.33
N SER A 476 -18.99 14.57 35.49
CA SER A 476 -18.26 13.29 35.54
C SER A 476 -18.94 12.19 34.73
N ALA A 477 -20.28 12.13 34.73
CA ALA A 477 -21.03 11.16 33.95
C ALA A 477 -20.93 11.42 32.42
N ASN A 478 -21.05 12.71 32.02
CA ASN A 478 -20.89 13.10 30.62
C ASN A 478 -19.45 12.80 30.11
N ASP A 479 -18.43 13.19 30.87
CA ASP A 479 -17.03 12.95 30.54
C ASP A 479 -16.71 11.46 30.45
N ALA A 480 -17.29 10.63 31.33
CA ALA A 480 -17.13 9.18 31.26
C ALA A 480 -17.75 8.59 30.00
N LEU A 481 -18.94 9.05 29.60
CA LEU A 481 -19.64 8.54 28.41
C LEU A 481 -18.92 8.95 27.13
N VAL A 482 -18.46 10.21 27.03
CA VAL A 482 -17.63 10.66 25.89
C VAL A 482 -16.34 9.84 25.80
N SER A 483 -15.61 9.67 26.92
CA SER A 483 -14.40 8.85 26.94
C SER A 483 -14.64 7.39 26.56
N TYR A 484 -15.80 6.83 26.89
CA TYR A 484 -16.19 5.48 26.47
C TYR A 484 -16.41 5.42 24.95
N VAL A 485 -17.11 6.40 24.37
CA VAL A 485 -17.34 6.47 22.91
C VAL A 485 -16.02 6.60 22.16
N ASP A 486 -15.13 7.49 22.62
CA ASP A 486 -13.79 7.67 22.04
C ASP A 486 -12.98 6.36 22.08
N THR A 487 -12.98 5.68 23.22
CA THR A 487 -12.23 4.41 23.38
C THR A 487 -12.79 3.31 22.49
N ARG A 488 -14.13 3.23 22.37
CA ARG A 488 -14.77 2.28 21.45
C ARG A 488 -14.45 2.59 19.98
N GLN A 489 -14.46 3.88 19.60
CA GLN A 489 -14.05 4.31 18.26
C GLN A 489 -12.59 3.91 17.99
N ALA A 490 -11.68 4.18 18.94
CA ALA A 490 -10.28 3.82 18.83
C ALA A 490 -10.08 2.29 18.65
N ARG A 491 -10.86 1.47 19.40
CA ARG A 491 -10.83 0.01 19.27
C ARG A 491 -11.30 -0.47 17.90
N LEU A 492 -12.41 0.08 17.39
CA LEU A 492 -12.92 -0.27 16.05
C LEU A 492 -11.96 0.19 14.96
N ALA A 493 -11.33 1.37 15.10
CA ALA A 493 -10.29 1.85 14.21
C ALA A 493 -9.03 0.96 14.25
N ALA A 494 -8.65 0.43 15.42
CA ALA A 494 -7.55 -0.54 15.53
C ALA A 494 -7.85 -1.85 14.79
N VAL A 495 -9.11 -2.30 14.75
CA VAL A 495 -9.54 -3.44 13.93
C VAL A 495 -9.36 -3.14 12.45
N VAL A 496 -9.76 -1.95 11.98
CA VAL A 496 -9.54 -1.50 10.58
C VAL A 496 -8.04 -1.49 10.26
N ALA A 497 -7.22 -0.95 11.18
CA ALA A 497 -5.77 -0.90 11.02
C ALA A 497 -5.16 -2.31 10.93
N LEU A 498 -5.63 -3.27 11.74
CA LEU A 498 -5.19 -4.65 11.70
C LEU A 498 -5.53 -5.32 10.36
N PHE A 499 -6.76 -5.20 9.88
CA PHE A 499 -7.14 -5.76 8.57
C PHE A 499 -6.31 -5.16 7.44
N LYS A 500 -6.08 -3.84 7.46
CA LYS A 500 -5.21 -3.16 6.50
C LYS A 500 -3.75 -3.66 6.59
N ALA A 501 -3.20 -3.78 7.80
CA ALA A 501 -1.83 -4.23 8.04
C ALA A 501 -1.60 -5.67 7.60
N LEU A 502 -2.63 -6.51 7.64
CA LEU A 502 -2.62 -7.89 7.14
C LEU A 502 -2.87 -7.99 5.62
N GLY A 503 -2.95 -6.86 4.90
CA GLY A 503 -3.15 -6.81 3.45
C GLY A 503 -4.61 -6.88 3.00
N GLY A 504 -5.58 -6.80 3.92
CA GLY A 504 -7.02 -6.74 3.62
C GLY A 504 -7.56 -7.92 2.78
N GLY A 505 -6.98 -9.11 2.93
CA GLY A 505 -7.38 -10.29 2.13
C GLY A 505 -6.98 -10.21 0.66
N TRP A 506 -6.04 -9.34 0.33
CA TRP A 506 -5.51 -9.25 -1.02
C TRP A 506 -4.83 -10.56 -1.44
N GLN A 507 -5.08 -11.00 -2.68
CA GLN A 507 -4.48 -12.18 -3.30
C GLN A 507 -3.85 -11.77 -4.62
N ASP A 508 -2.63 -12.24 -4.85
CA ASP A 508 -1.94 -12.04 -6.12
C ASP A 508 -2.62 -12.86 -7.22
N ASN A 509 -3.46 -12.20 -8.02
CA ASN A 509 -4.10 -12.80 -9.20
C ASN A 509 -3.32 -12.50 -10.49
N SER A 510 -2.13 -11.89 -10.42
CA SER A 510 -1.32 -11.63 -11.60
C SER A 510 -0.81 -12.95 -12.17
N PRO A 511 -0.95 -13.20 -13.48
CA PRO A 511 -0.33 -14.35 -14.10
C PRO A 511 1.18 -14.14 -14.05
N ARG A 512 1.84 -14.79 -13.09
CA ARG A 512 3.30 -14.96 -13.17
C ARG A 512 3.55 -15.71 -14.47
N ALA A 513 4.31 -15.11 -15.39
CA ALA A 513 4.89 -15.85 -16.47
C ALA A 513 5.66 -17.01 -15.81
N LYS A 514 5.19 -18.23 -16.02
CA LYS A 514 5.97 -19.42 -15.67
C LYS A 514 7.26 -19.31 -16.46
N ASP A 515 8.38 -19.35 -15.74
CA ASP A 515 9.74 -19.36 -16.26
C ASP A 515 9.96 -20.36 -17.39
#